data_0705ee2c693b12b6e59d1568bfb33be6
#
_entry.id   0705ee2c693b12b6e59d1568bfb33be6
#
_cell.length_a   1.000
_cell.length_b   1.000
_cell.length_c   1.000
_cell.angle_alpha   90.00
_cell.angle_beta   90.00
_cell.angle_gamma   90.00
#
_symmetry.space_group_name_H-M   'P 1'
#
loop_
_entity.id
_entity.type
_entity.pdbx_description
1 polymer ?
#
loop_
_entity_poly.entity_id
_entity_poly.type
_entity_poly.pdbx_seq_one_letter_code
_entity_poly.pdbx_strand_id
1 'polypeptide(L)'
;MKTSSLQVALVVEDVLSLSVMMKVLAHTERGYIVMRPLVENGVDNIRKSLTKYRNASRALAHVVLADLDSAPCAPFLRQQWGVAILPDSMLFRVAVREVEAWVLADRVGFSNFAGIPTSKMSHAPEALANPKQVLINLVRQSRNRRLVAELVPEQGTSMSKGPLYNERLGQFVRDKWDVAAAMALAPSLQRTVGRLKHFLE
;
A
#
# COMPACT_ATOMS: atom_id res chain seq x y z
N MET A 1 27.64 -14.49 -0.98
CA MET A 1 27.73 -13.03 -1.20
C MET A 1 27.01 -12.34 -0.04
N LYS A 2 27.66 -11.45 0.72
CA LYS A 2 26.97 -10.63 1.73
C LYS A 2 26.10 -9.64 0.97
N THR A 3 24.80 -9.82 0.97
CA THR A 3 23.86 -8.79 0.56
C THR A 3 24.04 -7.61 1.50
N SER A 4 24.63 -6.51 1.01
CA SER A 4 24.73 -5.29 1.80
C SER A 4 23.29 -4.83 2.10
N SER A 5 22.99 -4.66 3.38
CA SER A 5 21.68 -4.15 3.81
C SER A 5 21.48 -2.72 3.29
N LEU A 6 20.31 -2.44 2.70
CA LEU A 6 19.96 -1.14 2.18
C LEU A 6 19.10 -0.37 3.19
N GLN A 7 19.69 0.64 3.82
CA GLN A 7 18.98 1.49 4.77
C GLN A 7 18.12 2.53 4.05
N VAL A 8 16.84 2.64 4.45
CA VAL A 8 15.89 3.58 3.84
C VAL A 8 15.00 4.26 4.87
N ALA A 9 14.55 5.48 4.57
CA ALA A 9 13.35 6.05 5.14
C ALA A 9 12.15 5.60 4.27
N LEU A 10 11.07 5.19 4.92
CA LEU A 10 9.83 4.78 4.25
C LEU A 10 8.73 5.77 4.57
N VAL A 11 8.21 6.44 3.53
CA VAL A 11 7.12 7.44 3.63
C VAL A 11 5.85 6.85 3.05
N VAL A 12 4.79 6.85 3.83
CA VAL A 12 3.48 6.29 3.46
C VAL A 12 2.35 7.16 4.00
N GLU A 13 1.15 6.96 3.44
CA GLU A 13 -0.02 7.73 3.85
C GLU A 13 -0.54 7.33 5.23
N ASP A 14 -0.69 6.02 5.47
CA ASP A 14 -1.29 5.50 6.71
C ASP A 14 -0.61 4.20 7.20
N VAL A 15 -1.11 3.67 8.30
CA VAL A 15 -0.56 2.45 8.95
C VAL A 15 -0.78 1.20 8.11
N LEU A 16 -1.85 1.12 7.30
CA LEU A 16 -2.06 0.00 6.39
C LEU A 16 -1.00 0.02 5.29
N SER A 17 -0.78 1.17 4.66
CA SER A 17 0.25 1.38 3.65
C SER A 17 1.66 1.05 4.19
N LEU A 18 1.93 1.39 5.47
CA LEU A 18 3.16 0.98 6.14
C LEU A 18 3.28 -0.55 6.21
N SER A 19 2.24 -1.23 6.67
CA SER A 19 2.24 -2.69 6.81
C SER A 19 2.46 -3.38 5.45
N VAL A 20 1.78 -2.89 4.40
CA VAL A 20 1.93 -3.38 3.02
C VAL A 20 3.36 -3.19 2.53
N MET A 21 3.91 -1.97 2.66
CA MET A 21 5.27 -1.70 2.17
C MET A 21 6.34 -2.47 2.94
N MET A 22 6.20 -2.66 4.25
CA MET A 22 7.13 -3.49 5.02
C MET A 22 7.15 -4.94 4.49
N LYS A 23 5.97 -5.50 4.18
CA LYS A 23 5.84 -6.84 3.60
C LYS A 23 6.44 -6.90 2.18
N VAL A 24 6.19 -5.87 1.36
CA VAL A 24 6.74 -5.74 0.00
C VAL A 24 8.27 -5.64 0.02
N LEU A 25 8.84 -4.82 0.91
CA LEU A 25 10.30 -4.70 1.06
C LEU A 25 10.93 -6.04 1.46
N ALA A 26 10.33 -6.75 2.41
CA ALA A 26 10.79 -8.09 2.81
C ALA A 26 10.75 -9.08 1.65
N HIS A 27 9.68 -9.04 0.81
CA HIS A 27 9.53 -9.92 -0.35
C HIS A 27 10.61 -9.69 -1.44
N THR A 28 11.25 -8.53 -1.48
CA THR A 28 12.34 -8.27 -2.46
C THR A 28 13.62 -9.04 -2.16
N GLU A 29 13.80 -9.55 -0.95
CA GLU A 29 15.01 -10.25 -0.45
C GLU A 29 16.31 -9.41 -0.53
N ARG A 30 16.18 -8.08 -0.73
CA ARG A 30 17.30 -7.14 -0.83
C ARG A 30 17.91 -6.72 0.53
N GLY A 31 17.38 -7.24 1.64
CA GLY A 31 17.86 -6.88 2.98
C GLY A 31 17.58 -5.42 3.35
N TYR A 32 16.43 -4.88 2.96
CA TYR A 32 16.00 -3.54 3.36
C TYR A 32 15.90 -3.38 4.87
N ILE A 33 16.49 -2.30 5.39
CA ILE A 33 16.34 -1.87 6.79
C ILE A 33 15.62 -0.53 6.78
N VAL A 34 14.40 -0.50 7.27
CA VAL A 34 13.64 0.75 7.42
C VAL A 34 14.09 1.44 8.69
N MET A 35 14.97 2.42 8.54
CA MET A 35 15.52 3.22 9.64
C MET A 35 14.50 4.21 10.19
N ARG A 36 13.60 4.70 9.34
CA ARG A 36 12.61 5.72 9.69
C ARG A 36 11.30 5.51 8.94
N PRO A 37 10.28 4.91 9.56
CA PRO A 37 8.93 4.94 9.04
C PRO A 37 8.30 6.34 9.28
N LEU A 38 7.72 6.92 8.22
CA LEU A 38 7.02 8.21 8.24
C LEU A 38 5.61 7.99 7.75
N VAL A 39 4.64 8.05 8.67
CA VAL A 39 3.22 7.96 8.38
C VAL A 39 2.63 9.35 8.38
N GLU A 40 2.23 9.86 7.21
CA GLU A 40 1.88 11.28 7.01
C GLU A 40 0.41 11.60 7.28
N ASN A 41 -0.44 10.60 7.53
CA ASN A 41 -1.88 10.76 7.79
C ASN A 41 -2.60 11.58 6.71
N GLY A 42 -2.38 11.22 5.46
CA GLY A 42 -3.05 11.79 4.29
C GLY A 42 -2.11 12.12 3.14
N VAL A 43 -2.60 11.92 1.95
CA VAL A 43 -1.87 12.10 0.67
C VAL A 43 -1.39 13.53 0.48
N ASP A 44 -2.15 14.53 0.92
CA ASP A 44 -1.78 15.94 0.84
C ASP A 44 -0.56 16.29 1.69
N ASN A 45 -0.36 15.62 2.83
CA ASN A 45 0.79 15.81 3.68
C ASN A 45 2.07 15.24 3.05
N ILE A 46 1.96 14.08 2.37
CA ILE A 46 3.05 13.56 1.54
C ILE A 46 3.43 14.59 0.49
N ARG A 47 2.45 15.11 -0.27
CA ARG A 47 2.67 16.08 -1.33
C ARG A 47 3.38 17.34 -0.84
N LYS A 48 2.90 17.93 0.27
CA LYS A 48 3.52 19.13 0.89
C LYS A 48 4.96 18.89 1.35
N SER A 49 5.27 17.66 1.74
CA SER A 49 6.59 17.29 2.30
C SER A 49 7.59 16.80 1.24
N LEU A 50 7.24 16.68 -0.04
CA LEU A 50 8.09 16.09 -1.08
C LEU A 50 9.46 16.78 -1.23
N THR A 51 9.52 18.12 -1.17
CA THR A 51 10.77 18.87 -1.23
C THR A 51 11.69 18.53 -0.05
N LYS A 52 11.11 18.37 1.15
CA LYS A 52 11.83 17.94 2.36
C LYS A 52 12.42 16.54 2.17
N TYR A 53 11.65 15.59 1.64
CA TYR A 53 12.11 14.23 1.39
C TYR A 53 13.20 14.17 0.32
N ARG A 54 13.05 14.95 -0.77
CA ARG A 54 14.08 15.08 -1.80
C ARG A 54 15.42 15.56 -1.21
N ASN A 55 15.40 16.54 -0.32
CA ASN A 55 16.61 17.03 0.33
C ASN A 55 17.18 16.00 1.31
N ALA A 56 16.33 15.36 2.11
CA ALA A 56 16.73 14.36 3.09
C ALA A 56 17.26 13.07 2.42
N SER A 57 16.83 12.77 1.18
CA SER A 57 17.28 11.58 0.46
C SER A 57 18.78 11.60 0.11
N ARG A 58 19.43 12.76 0.17
CA ARG A 58 20.89 12.88 0.01
C ARG A 58 21.69 12.19 1.13
N ALA A 59 21.10 12.11 2.33
CA ALA A 59 21.74 11.49 3.50
C ALA A 59 21.24 10.06 3.75
N LEU A 60 19.96 9.79 3.51
CA LEU A 60 19.33 8.48 3.68
C LEU A 60 18.37 8.25 2.52
N ALA A 61 18.49 7.13 1.82
CA ALA A 61 17.60 6.82 0.71
C ALA A 61 16.12 6.81 1.15
N HIS A 62 15.23 7.34 0.31
CA HIS A 62 13.81 7.45 0.60
C HIS A 62 12.98 6.61 -0.37
N VAL A 63 12.07 5.80 0.17
CA VAL A 63 11.00 5.13 -0.56
C VAL A 63 9.68 5.78 -0.16
N VAL A 64 8.96 6.35 -1.13
CA VAL A 64 7.67 7.03 -0.92
C VAL A 64 6.59 6.27 -1.66
N LEU A 65 5.52 5.90 -0.97
CA LEU A 65 4.29 5.37 -1.57
C LEU A 65 3.16 6.38 -1.36
N ALA A 66 2.45 6.68 -2.45
CA ALA A 66 1.19 7.42 -2.41
C ALA A 66 0.11 6.66 -3.17
N ASP A 67 -1.13 6.85 -2.77
CA ASP A 67 -2.29 6.36 -3.51
C ASP A 67 -2.54 7.22 -4.76
N LEU A 68 -3.07 6.62 -5.82
CA LEU A 68 -3.46 7.33 -7.03
C LEU A 68 -4.74 8.13 -6.82
N ASP A 69 -5.63 7.63 -5.98
CA ASP A 69 -6.95 8.19 -5.70
C ASP A 69 -7.74 8.52 -6.99
N SER A 70 -8.19 9.77 -7.11
CA SER A 70 -8.96 10.27 -8.25
C SER A 70 -8.09 10.69 -9.44
N ALA A 71 -6.76 10.69 -9.34
CA ALA A 71 -5.89 11.08 -10.44
C ALA A 71 -6.06 10.13 -11.65
N PRO A 72 -5.98 10.65 -12.89
CA PRO A 72 -6.21 9.83 -14.08
C PRO A 72 -5.24 8.65 -14.22
N CYS A 73 -3.97 8.87 -13.93
CA CYS A 73 -2.92 7.85 -14.00
C CYS A 73 -1.68 8.25 -13.19
N ALA A 74 -0.83 7.28 -12.86
CA ALA A 74 0.39 7.51 -12.10
C ALA A 74 1.39 8.49 -12.78
N PRO A 75 1.62 8.48 -14.11
CA PRO A 75 2.43 9.49 -14.77
C PRO A 75 1.90 10.92 -14.58
N PHE A 76 0.58 11.12 -14.69
CA PHE A 76 -0.06 12.43 -14.48
C PHE A 76 0.16 12.91 -13.04
N LEU A 77 -0.11 12.06 -12.04
CA LEU A 77 0.11 12.38 -10.62
C LEU A 77 1.58 12.75 -10.36
N ARG A 78 2.52 11.96 -10.90
CA ARG A 78 3.96 12.24 -10.76
C ARG A 78 4.37 13.58 -11.36
N GLN A 79 3.83 13.94 -12.50
CA GLN A 79 4.06 15.25 -13.14
C GLN A 79 3.47 16.38 -12.31
N GLN A 80 2.21 16.24 -11.89
CA GLN A 80 1.50 17.22 -11.08
C GLN A 80 2.19 17.50 -9.73
N TRP A 81 2.82 16.48 -9.15
CA TRP A 81 3.53 16.59 -7.87
C TRP A 81 5.01 16.97 -8.02
N GLY A 82 5.50 17.18 -9.24
CA GLY A 82 6.89 17.53 -9.49
C GLY A 82 7.88 16.39 -9.18
N VAL A 83 7.41 15.14 -9.20
CA VAL A 83 8.24 13.94 -8.92
C VAL A 83 8.49 13.10 -10.19
N ALA A 84 8.32 13.70 -11.36
CA ALA A 84 8.66 13.04 -12.63
C ALA A 84 10.17 12.72 -12.71
N ILE A 85 11.00 13.67 -12.25
CA ILE A 85 12.46 13.53 -12.14
C ILE A 85 12.83 13.64 -10.66
N LEU A 86 13.52 12.60 -10.16
CA LEU A 86 13.95 12.48 -8.77
C LEU A 86 15.43 12.09 -8.72
N PRO A 87 16.15 12.42 -7.63
CA PRO A 87 17.49 11.88 -7.41
C PRO A 87 17.45 10.35 -7.27
N ASP A 88 18.53 9.67 -7.62
CA ASP A 88 18.63 8.20 -7.55
C ASP A 88 18.34 7.66 -6.15
N SER A 89 18.62 8.45 -5.11
CA SER A 89 18.36 8.13 -3.71
C SER A 89 16.89 8.26 -3.28
N MET A 90 15.97 8.62 -4.20
CA MET A 90 14.54 8.76 -3.89
C MET A 90 13.68 7.99 -4.89
N LEU A 91 12.98 6.98 -4.39
CA LEU A 91 12.03 6.19 -5.16
C LEU A 91 10.59 6.59 -4.80
N PHE A 92 9.83 7.12 -5.76
CA PHE A 92 8.41 7.43 -5.59
C PHE A 92 7.55 6.41 -6.34
N ARG A 93 6.64 5.76 -5.61
CA ARG A 93 5.73 4.73 -6.12
C ARG A 93 4.28 5.16 -5.91
N VAL A 94 3.40 4.61 -6.76
CA VAL A 94 1.96 4.92 -6.73
C VAL A 94 1.19 3.61 -6.72
N ALA A 95 0.35 3.43 -5.70
CA ALA A 95 -0.64 2.36 -5.66
C ALA A 95 -1.88 2.75 -6.49
N VAL A 96 -2.33 1.86 -7.35
CA VAL A 96 -3.49 2.11 -8.23
C VAL A 96 -4.68 1.25 -7.75
N ARG A 97 -5.81 1.82 -7.36
CA ARG A 97 -6.04 3.25 -7.08
C ARG A 97 -5.63 3.62 -5.67
N GLU A 98 -5.78 2.67 -4.75
CA GLU A 98 -5.46 2.73 -3.33
C GLU A 98 -4.71 1.46 -2.95
N VAL A 99 -3.98 1.48 -1.84
CA VAL A 99 -3.26 0.31 -1.34
C VAL A 99 -4.20 -0.88 -1.08
N GLU A 100 -5.48 -0.63 -0.82
CA GLU A 100 -6.51 -1.67 -0.68
C GLU A 100 -6.68 -2.52 -1.94
N ALA A 101 -6.43 -1.96 -3.14
CA ALA A 101 -6.42 -2.76 -4.38
C ALA A 101 -5.32 -3.83 -4.34
N TRP A 102 -4.15 -3.51 -3.79
CA TRP A 102 -3.08 -4.48 -3.61
C TRP A 102 -3.45 -5.56 -2.58
N VAL A 103 -4.10 -5.15 -1.48
CA VAL A 103 -4.57 -6.09 -0.46
C VAL A 103 -5.61 -7.06 -1.05
N LEU A 104 -6.56 -6.57 -1.84
CA LEU A 104 -7.59 -7.36 -2.52
C LEU A 104 -7.04 -8.25 -3.64
N ALA A 105 -5.85 -7.95 -4.17
CA ALA A 105 -5.23 -8.70 -5.25
C ALA A 105 -4.79 -10.10 -4.82
N ASP A 106 -4.48 -10.33 -3.53
CA ASP A 106 -4.41 -11.67 -2.95
C ASP A 106 -5.84 -12.18 -2.66
N ARG A 107 -6.51 -12.61 -3.72
CA ARG A 107 -7.92 -13.01 -3.67
C ARG A 107 -8.18 -14.18 -2.70
N VAL A 108 -7.29 -15.15 -2.69
CA VAL A 108 -7.43 -16.35 -1.83
C VAL A 108 -7.16 -15.97 -0.38
N GLY A 109 -6.06 -15.29 -0.10
CA GLY A 109 -5.71 -14.84 1.25
C GLY A 109 -6.79 -13.95 1.84
N PHE A 110 -7.26 -12.94 1.08
CA PHE A 110 -8.30 -12.03 1.55
C PHE A 110 -9.67 -12.72 1.72
N SER A 111 -10.07 -13.61 0.80
CA SER A 111 -11.33 -14.35 0.94
C SER A 111 -11.35 -15.22 2.20
N ASN A 112 -10.23 -15.87 2.51
CA ASN A 112 -10.07 -16.66 3.73
C ASN A 112 -10.11 -15.77 4.99
N PHE A 113 -9.43 -14.62 4.97
CA PHE A 113 -9.43 -13.64 6.07
C PHE A 113 -10.84 -13.11 6.34
N ALA A 114 -11.55 -12.72 5.28
CA ALA A 114 -12.90 -12.18 5.39
C ALA A 114 -13.98 -13.26 5.60
N GLY A 115 -13.68 -14.54 5.39
CA GLY A 115 -14.67 -15.65 5.46
C GLY A 115 -15.76 -15.54 4.40
N ILE A 116 -15.39 -15.16 3.17
CA ILE A 116 -16.27 -15.00 2.02
C ILE A 116 -15.80 -15.85 0.83
N PRO A 117 -16.69 -16.23 -0.11
CA PRO A 117 -16.30 -16.97 -1.30
C PRO A 117 -15.32 -16.16 -2.19
N THR A 118 -14.28 -16.79 -2.70
CA THR A 118 -13.30 -16.17 -3.64
C THR A 118 -13.96 -15.70 -4.94
N SER A 119 -15.08 -16.29 -5.33
CA SER A 119 -15.88 -15.86 -6.50
C SER A 119 -16.42 -14.43 -6.39
N LYS A 120 -16.47 -13.84 -5.19
CA LYS A 120 -16.86 -12.45 -4.96
C LYS A 120 -15.70 -11.46 -5.16
N MET A 121 -14.48 -11.98 -5.25
CA MET A 121 -13.27 -11.15 -5.42
C MET A 121 -13.08 -10.75 -6.87
N SER A 122 -12.75 -9.48 -7.10
CA SER A 122 -12.42 -8.96 -8.44
C SER A 122 -11.17 -9.65 -9.00
N HIS A 123 -11.15 -9.88 -10.32
CA HIS A 123 -9.95 -10.28 -11.06
C HIS A 123 -9.10 -9.09 -11.51
N ALA A 124 -9.63 -7.86 -11.39
CA ALA A 124 -8.94 -6.63 -11.74
C ALA A 124 -9.08 -5.60 -10.60
N PRO A 125 -8.42 -5.80 -9.45
CA PRO A 125 -8.58 -4.94 -8.28
C PRO A 125 -8.16 -3.49 -8.53
N GLU A 126 -7.15 -3.25 -9.38
CA GLU A 126 -6.72 -1.89 -9.76
C GLU A 126 -7.70 -1.16 -10.70
N ALA A 127 -8.68 -1.86 -11.28
CA ALA A 127 -9.75 -1.24 -12.07
C ALA A 127 -10.95 -0.81 -11.21
N LEU A 128 -10.99 -1.16 -9.93
CA LEU A 128 -12.02 -0.72 -9.00
C LEU A 128 -11.93 0.81 -8.79
N ALA A 129 -13.06 1.50 -8.87
CA ALA A 129 -13.09 2.95 -8.68
C ALA A 129 -12.77 3.36 -7.23
N ASN A 130 -13.20 2.55 -6.26
CA ASN A 130 -12.97 2.76 -4.83
C ASN A 130 -12.68 1.41 -4.14
N PRO A 131 -11.42 0.95 -4.16
CA PRO A 131 -11.03 -0.34 -3.58
C PRO A 131 -11.33 -0.46 -2.09
N LYS A 132 -11.14 0.59 -1.32
CA LYS A 132 -11.47 0.67 0.10
C LYS A 132 -12.96 0.38 0.35
N GLN A 133 -13.84 1.04 -0.38
CA GLN A 133 -15.28 0.81 -0.24
C GLN A 133 -15.68 -0.61 -0.65
N VAL A 134 -15.07 -1.15 -1.71
CA VAL A 134 -15.28 -2.54 -2.13
C VAL A 134 -14.84 -3.51 -1.05
N LEU A 135 -13.66 -3.29 -0.44
CA LEU A 135 -13.14 -4.08 0.67
C LEU A 135 -14.14 -4.08 1.85
N ILE A 136 -14.61 -2.91 2.27
CA ILE A 136 -15.60 -2.77 3.35
C ILE A 136 -16.89 -3.52 3.01
N ASN A 137 -17.39 -3.41 1.77
CA ASN A 137 -18.60 -4.08 1.32
C ASN A 137 -18.45 -5.62 1.28
N LEU A 138 -17.26 -6.12 0.95
CA LEU A 138 -16.93 -7.53 1.03
C LEU A 138 -16.94 -8.02 2.48
N VAL A 139 -16.27 -7.31 3.39
CA VAL A 139 -16.24 -7.65 4.83
C VAL A 139 -17.62 -7.59 5.44
N ARG A 140 -18.51 -6.68 5.02
CA ARG A 140 -19.92 -6.61 5.50
C ARG A 140 -20.69 -7.89 5.26
N GLN A 141 -20.31 -8.69 4.26
CA GLN A 141 -20.90 -9.99 3.96
C GLN A 141 -20.30 -11.15 4.77
N SER A 142 -19.31 -10.87 5.59
CA SER A 142 -18.66 -11.88 6.43
C SER A 142 -19.63 -12.45 7.49
N ARG A 143 -19.49 -13.76 7.76
CA ARG A 143 -20.13 -14.39 8.92
C ARG A 143 -19.42 -14.09 10.24
N ASN A 144 -18.18 -13.59 10.18
CA ASN A 144 -17.42 -13.18 11.35
C ASN A 144 -17.88 -11.79 11.84
N ARG A 145 -18.86 -11.78 12.75
CA ARG A 145 -19.45 -10.55 13.29
C ARG A 145 -18.44 -9.62 13.95
N ARG A 146 -17.41 -10.19 14.58
CA ARG A 146 -16.34 -9.39 15.19
C ARG A 146 -15.55 -8.64 14.11
N LEU A 147 -15.16 -9.33 13.03
CA LEU A 147 -14.44 -8.70 11.93
C LEU A 147 -15.26 -7.57 11.29
N VAL A 148 -16.58 -7.79 11.13
CA VAL A 148 -17.49 -6.76 10.61
C VAL A 148 -17.50 -5.54 11.52
N ALA A 149 -17.65 -5.70 12.83
CA ALA A 149 -17.66 -4.59 13.80
C ALA A 149 -16.31 -3.82 13.83
N GLU A 150 -15.20 -4.51 13.57
CA GLU A 150 -13.86 -3.93 13.59
C GLU A 150 -13.51 -3.16 12.30
N LEU A 151 -13.96 -3.62 11.11
CA LEU A 151 -13.57 -3.05 9.81
C LEU A 151 -14.64 -2.17 9.16
N VAL A 152 -15.93 -2.44 9.44
CA VAL A 152 -17.05 -1.76 8.78
C VAL A 152 -17.52 -0.61 9.67
N PRO A 153 -17.68 0.61 9.13
CA PRO A 153 -18.23 1.72 9.90
C PRO A 153 -19.68 1.44 10.33
N GLU A 154 -20.04 1.91 11.52
CA GLU A 154 -21.42 1.86 11.98
C GLU A 154 -22.35 2.67 11.10
N GLN A 155 -23.57 2.16 10.92
CA GLN A 155 -24.60 2.88 10.15
C GLN A 155 -24.95 4.19 10.83
N GLY A 156 -25.10 5.26 10.04
CA GLY A 156 -25.44 6.59 10.53
C GLY A 156 -24.27 7.40 11.08
N THR A 157 -23.02 6.86 11.02
CA THR A 157 -21.83 7.65 11.38
C THR A 157 -21.20 8.29 10.15
N SER A 158 -20.44 9.39 10.35
CA SER A 158 -19.63 10.02 9.30
C SER A 158 -18.31 9.31 9.03
N MET A 159 -18.05 8.19 9.71
CA MET A 159 -16.79 7.42 9.55
C MET A 159 -16.78 6.66 8.24
N SER A 160 -15.66 6.74 7.51
CA SER A 160 -15.46 6.02 6.25
C SER A 160 -14.99 4.57 6.44
N LYS A 161 -14.57 4.18 7.65
CA LYS A 161 -14.04 2.86 8.00
C LYS A 161 -14.33 2.53 9.47
N GLY A 162 -14.28 1.24 9.81
CA GLY A 162 -14.47 0.76 11.19
C GLY A 162 -13.30 1.13 12.11
N PRO A 163 -13.52 1.02 13.44
CA PRO A 163 -12.58 1.54 14.44
C PRO A 163 -11.20 0.85 14.43
N LEU A 164 -11.12 -0.42 14.03
CA LEU A 164 -9.85 -1.19 13.97
C LEU A 164 -9.42 -1.52 12.55
N TYR A 165 -9.91 -0.78 11.55
CA TYR A 165 -9.67 -1.04 10.14
C TYR A 165 -8.17 -1.22 9.81
N ASN A 166 -7.35 -0.23 10.11
CA ASN A 166 -5.91 -0.26 9.80
C ASN A 166 -5.18 -1.35 10.60
N GLU A 167 -5.57 -1.55 11.87
CA GLU A 167 -4.95 -2.55 12.73
C GLU A 167 -5.19 -3.98 12.22
N ARG A 168 -6.45 -4.33 11.94
CA ARG A 168 -6.84 -5.67 11.51
C ARG A 168 -6.35 -6.02 10.11
N LEU A 169 -6.42 -5.06 9.18
CA LEU A 169 -5.85 -5.26 7.85
C LEU A 169 -4.32 -5.30 7.90
N GLY A 170 -3.68 -4.46 8.71
CA GLY A 170 -2.25 -4.53 8.93
C GLY A 170 -1.80 -5.87 9.50
N GLN A 171 -2.57 -6.46 10.45
CA GLN A 171 -2.32 -7.80 10.95
C GLN A 171 -2.45 -8.85 9.84
N PHE A 172 -3.54 -8.81 9.05
CA PHE A 172 -3.72 -9.71 7.90
C PHE A 172 -2.53 -9.62 6.93
N VAL A 173 -2.09 -8.40 6.60
CA VAL A 173 -0.97 -8.16 5.69
C VAL A 173 0.32 -8.78 6.23
N ARG A 174 0.65 -8.53 7.49
CA ARG A 174 1.87 -9.09 8.11
C ARG A 174 1.88 -10.62 8.13
N ASP A 175 0.75 -11.21 8.53
CA ASP A 175 0.70 -12.63 8.89
C ASP A 175 0.37 -13.54 7.70
N LYS A 176 -0.48 -13.08 6.76
CA LYS A 176 -1.13 -13.96 5.79
C LYS A 176 -1.14 -13.50 4.34
N TRP A 177 -1.01 -12.18 4.09
CA TRP A 177 -1.06 -11.65 2.73
C TRP A 177 0.11 -12.14 1.89
N ASP A 178 -0.20 -12.67 0.69
CA ASP A 178 0.80 -13.18 -0.26
C ASP A 178 1.10 -12.12 -1.33
N VAL A 179 2.31 -11.56 -1.26
CA VAL A 179 2.79 -10.54 -2.22
C VAL A 179 2.88 -11.11 -3.63
N ALA A 180 3.33 -12.37 -3.79
CA ALA A 180 3.47 -12.98 -5.12
C ALA A 180 2.11 -13.20 -5.77
N ALA A 181 1.12 -13.70 -5.03
CA ALA A 181 -0.25 -13.83 -5.50
C ALA A 181 -0.87 -12.48 -5.87
N ALA A 182 -0.65 -11.45 -5.04
CA ALA A 182 -1.13 -10.09 -5.30
C ALA A 182 -0.50 -9.45 -6.55
N MET A 183 0.81 -9.64 -6.77
CA MET A 183 1.52 -9.14 -7.96
C MET A 183 0.91 -9.64 -9.27
N ALA A 184 0.34 -10.84 -9.29
CA ALA A 184 -0.28 -11.41 -10.49
C ALA A 184 -1.50 -10.61 -10.97
N LEU A 185 -2.19 -9.87 -10.07
CA LEU A 185 -3.42 -9.13 -10.37
C LEU A 185 -3.30 -7.62 -10.11
N ALA A 186 -2.16 -7.14 -9.59
CA ALA A 186 -1.89 -5.73 -9.31
C ALA A 186 -0.63 -5.26 -10.06
N PRO A 187 -0.75 -4.79 -11.32
CA PRO A 187 0.38 -4.34 -12.13
C PRO A 187 1.19 -3.20 -11.48
N SER A 188 0.58 -2.29 -10.70
CA SER A 188 1.32 -1.24 -10.01
C SER A 188 2.17 -1.79 -8.85
N LEU A 189 1.68 -2.83 -8.16
CA LEU A 189 2.46 -3.57 -7.16
C LEU A 189 3.63 -4.30 -7.82
N GLN A 190 3.39 -5.02 -8.91
CA GLN A 190 4.43 -5.73 -9.66
C GLN A 190 5.56 -4.77 -10.08
N ARG A 191 5.20 -3.61 -10.67
CA ARG A 191 6.17 -2.56 -11.02
C ARG A 191 6.88 -1.98 -9.81
N THR A 192 6.21 -1.91 -8.66
CA THR A 192 6.82 -1.41 -7.41
C THR A 192 7.86 -2.39 -6.90
N VAL A 193 7.54 -3.68 -6.82
CA VAL A 193 8.50 -4.74 -6.45
C VAL A 193 9.69 -4.76 -7.40
N GLY A 194 9.46 -4.70 -8.72
CA GLY A 194 10.52 -4.67 -9.72
C GLY A 194 11.48 -3.48 -9.53
N ARG A 195 10.95 -2.29 -9.26
CA ARG A 195 11.80 -1.10 -9.01
C ARG A 195 12.55 -1.18 -7.68
N LEU A 196 11.95 -1.78 -6.65
CA LEU A 196 12.61 -1.98 -5.36
C LEU A 196 13.75 -3.00 -5.46
N LYS A 197 13.60 -4.05 -6.28
CA LYS A 197 14.68 -5.02 -6.51
C LYS A 197 15.95 -4.39 -7.08
N HIS A 198 15.84 -3.29 -7.83
CA HIS A 198 16.96 -2.59 -8.50
C HIS A 198 17.18 -1.16 -7.99
N PHE A 199 16.61 -0.79 -6.85
CA PHE A 199 16.81 0.54 -6.27
C PHE A 199 18.22 0.68 -5.72
N LEU A 200 18.96 1.71 -6.19
CA LEU A 200 20.37 1.98 -5.85
C LEU A 200 21.36 0.86 -6.29
N GLU A 201 21.07 0.21 -7.41
CA GLU A 201 22.06 -0.61 -8.15
C GLU A 201 22.88 0.23 -9.08
#